data_a72e3b7245b4896b47f120c92fae72c4
#
_entry.id   a72e3b7245b4896b47f120c92fae72c4
#
_cell.length_a   1.000
_cell.length_b   1.000
_cell.length_c   1.000
_cell.angle_alpha   90.00
_cell.angle_beta   90.00
_cell.angle_gamma   90.00
#
_symmetry.space_group_name_H-M   'P 1'
#
loop_
_entity.id
_entity.type
_entity.pdbx_description
1 polymer ?
#
loop_
_entity_poly.entity_id
_entity_poly.type
_entity_poly.pdbx_seq_one_letter_code
_entity_poly.pdbx_strand_id
1 'polypeptide(L)'
;MKKNNDKKNETLMKVNLNDMVGGAVVCADNLPILTEAEYDELREASEDMMNRMADKGCCWLGLGLVRKAERDLSQLEAVHGNVGTLARMVAEAMNCNPGLEKVFLLAFAMKRSMYKQAETEDNEDDEDYNEEEE
;
A
#
# COMPACT_ATOMS: atom_id res chain seq x y z
N MET A 1 16.40 -12.80 27.41
CA MET A 1 15.12 -12.20 26.99
C MET A 1 15.25 -11.17 25.89
N LYS A 2 16.31 -10.36 25.83
CA LYS A 2 16.57 -9.46 24.72
C LYS A 2 16.75 -10.16 23.37
N LYS A 3 17.26 -11.40 23.36
CA LYS A 3 17.47 -12.20 22.14
C LYS A 3 16.17 -12.63 21.45
N ASN A 4 15.04 -12.77 22.17
CA ASN A 4 13.76 -13.17 21.58
C ASN A 4 13.05 -12.03 20.87
N ASN A 5 13.20 -10.78 21.35
CA ASN A 5 12.64 -9.59 20.70
C ASN A 5 13.41 -9.24 19.42
N ASP A 6 14.73 -9.40 19.43
CA ASP A 6 15.57 -9.19 18.26
C ASP A 6 15.25 -10.19 17.14
N LYS A 7 14.95 -11.47 17.49
CA LYS A 7 14.55 -12.49 16.52
C LYS A 7 13.19 -12.20 15.89
N LYS A 8 12.22 -11.66 16.63
CA LYS A 8 10.91 -11.25 16.09
C LYS A 8 11.04 -10.07 15.12
N ASN A 9 11.86 -9.08 15.46
CA ASN A 9 12.13 -7.95 14.58
C ASN A 9 12.90 -8.36 13.34
N GLU A 10 13.87 -9.26 13.46
CA GLU A 10 14.61 -9.82 12.33
C GLU A 10 13.69 -10.62 11.39
N THR A 11 12.74 -11.39 11.94
CA THR A 11 11.78 -12.16 11.14
C THR A 11 10.85 -11.25 10.35
N LEU A 12 10.41 -10.12 10.92
CA LEU A 12 9.60 -9.12 10.23
C LEU A 12 10.40 -8.40 9.14
N MET A 13 11.69 -8.16 9.36
CA MET A 13 12.58 -7.51 8.39
C MET A 13 13.07 -8.45 7.28
N LYS A 14 12.97 -9.76 7.47
CA LYS A 14 13.38 -10.76 6.48
C LYS A 14 12.29 -11.17 5.51
N VAL A 15 11.22 -10.38 5.38
CA VAL A 15 10.22 -10.61 4.34
C VAL A 15 10.90 -10.45 2.98
N ASN A 16 10.89 -11.51 2.19
CA ASN A 16 11.40 -11.44 0.83
C ASN A 16 10.45 -10.62 -0.02
N LEU A 17 10.91 -9.48 -0.51
CA LEU A 17 10.10 -8.55 -1.30
C LEU A 17 9.61 -9.18 -2.62
N ASN A 18 10.19 -10.29 -3.01
CA ASN A 18 9.78 -11.03 -4.21
C ASN A 18 8.81 -12.17 -3.91
N ASP A 19 8.42 -12.38 -2.64
CA ASP A 19 7.42 -13.38 -2.29
C ASP A 19 6.09 -13.02 -2.96
N MET A 20 5.45 -14.06 -3.49
CA MET A 20 4.22 -13.88 -4.25
C MET A 20 2.98 -14.13 -3.41
N VAL A 21 1.96 -13.36 -3.67
CA VAL A 21 0.61 -13.58 -3.20
C VAL A 21 -0.29 -13.70 -4.43
N GLY A 22 -0.73 -14.91 -4.72
CA GLY A 22 -1.55 -15.19 -5.90
C GLY A 22 -0.70 -15.43 -7.16
N GLY A 23 -1.14 -14.98 -8.29
CA GLY A 23 -0.70 -15.35 -9.62
C GLY A 23 0.73 -15.03 -10.03
N ALA A 24 0.95 -14.24 -11.07
CA ALA A 24 2.27 -14.04 -11.67
C ALA A 24 3.17 -13.10 -10.87
N VAL A 25 4.49 -13.32 -10.95
CA VAL A 25 5.49 -12.42 -10.37
C VAL A 25 5.53 -11.14 -11.18
N VAL A 26 5.19 -10.02 -10.55
CA VAL A 26 5.34 -8.71 -11.15
C VAL A 26 6.06 -7.81 -10.16
N CYS A 27 7.27 -7.38 -10.49
CA CYS A 27 8.02 -6.42 -9.69
C CYS A 27 7.71 -5.00 -10.19
N ALA A 28 7.71 -4.02 -9.28
CA ALA A 28 7.39 -2.63 -9.63
C ALA A 28 8.30 -2.09 -10.75
N ASP A 29 9.57 -2.52 -10.78
CA ASP A 29 10.54 -2.10 -11.78
C ASP A 29 10.29 -2.73 -13.18
N ASN A 30 9.50 -3.81 -13.23
CA ASN A 30 9.21 -4.57 -14.44
C ASN A 30 7.75 -4.45 -14.89
N LEU A 31 6.99 -3.55 -14.28
CA LEU A 31 5.62 -3.31 -14.72
C LEU A 31 5.60 -2.80 -16.15
N PRO A 32 4.76 -3.35 -17.02
CA PRO A 32 4.64 -2.84 -18.39
C PRO A 32 4.09 -1.41 -18.37
N ILE A 33 4.57 -0.58 -19.27
CA ILE A 33 4.03 0.78 -19.44
C ILE A 33 2.71 0.65 -20.18
N LEU A 34 1.63 1.08 -19.52
CA LEU A 34 0.30 1.04 -20.11
C LEU A 34 0.06 2.23 -21.02
N THR A 35 -0.69 2.02 -22.09
CA THR A 35 -1.24 3.12 -22.87
C THR A 35 -2.32 3.82 -22.07
N GLU A 36 -2.64 5.04 -22.43
CA GLU A 36 -3.72 5.81 -21.78
C GLU A 36 -5.07 5.07 -21.87
N ALA A 37 -5.35 4.45 -23.02
CA ALA A 37 -6.54 3.64 -23.22
C ALA A 37 -6.59 2.42 -22.30
N GLU A 38 -5.48 1.70 -22.13
CA GLU A 38 -5.37 0.56 -21.22
C GLU A 38 -5.56 0.98 -19.76
N TYR A 39 -4.97 2.10 -19.36
CA TYR A 39 -5.16 2.66 -18.03
C TYR A 39 -6.62 3.00 -17.76
N ASP A 40 -7.28 3.70 -18.69
CA ASP A 40 -8.68 4.07 -18.56
C ASP A 40 -9.60 2.85 -18.47
N GLU A 41 -9.32 1.81 -19.24
CA GLU A 41 -10.05 0.55 -19.18
C GLU A 41 -9.97 -0.10 -17.78
N LEU A 42 -8.76 -0.18 -17.21
CA LEU A 42 -8.56 -0.76 -15.89
C LEU A 42 -9.22 0.08 -14.79
N ARG A 43 -9.12 1.40 -14.91
CA ARG A 43 -9.77 2.31 -13.96
C ARG A 43 -11.29 2.14 -14.00
N GLU A 44 -11.87 2.11 -15.17
CA GLU A 44 -13.32 1.90 -15.34
C GLU A 44 -13.77 0.55 -14.80
N ALA A 45 -13.00 -0.51 -15.05
CA ALA A 45 -13.30 -1.83 -14.52
C ALA A 45 -13.27 -1.87 -13.00
N SER A 46 -12.30 -1.18 -12.38
CA SER A 46 -12.18 -1.07 -10.93
C SER A 46 -13.37 -0.32 -10.32
N GLU A 47 -13.73 0.82 -10.91
CA GLU A 47 -14.88 1.62 -10.48
C GLU A 47 -16.20 0.86 -10.67
N ASP A 48 -16.34 0.12 -11.76
CA ASP A 48 -17.53 -0.69 -12.04
C ASP A 48 -17.71 -1.78 -10.98
N MET A 49 -16.63 -2.46 -10.60
CA MET A 49 -16.69 -3.47 -9.53
C MET A 49 -17.11 -2.85 -8.20
N MET A 50 -16.52 -1.70 -7.85
CA MET A 50 -16.88 -0.97 -6.63
C MET A 50 -18.37 -0.62 -6.63
N ASN A 51 -18.88 -0.10 -7.74
CA ASN A 51 -20.29 0.29 -7.88
C ASN A 51 -21.23 -0.90 -7.77
N ARG A 52 -20.88 -2.03 -8.37
CA ARG A 52 -21.66 -3.27 -8.26
C ARG A 52 -21.72 -3.78 -6.83
N MET A 53 -20.60 -3.74 -6.11
CA MET A 53 -20.53 -4.12 -4.71
C MET A 53 -21.37 -3.17 -3.85
N ALA A 54 -21.26 -1.87 -4.10
CA ALA A 54 -22.03 -0.85 -3.40
C ALA A 54 -23.54 -1.01 -3.62
N ASP A 55 -23.96 -1.28 -4.84
CA ASP A 55 -25.39 -1.50 -5.19
C ASP A 55 -25.98 -2.69 -4.45
N LYS A 56 -25.17 -3.69 -4.12
CA LYS A 56 -25.57 -4.85 -3.34
C LYS A 56 -25.43 -4.67 -1.84
N GLY A 57 -25.00 -3.49 -1.39
CA GLY A 57 -24.77 -3.20 0.02
C GLY A 57 -23.52 -3.86 0.59
N CYS A 58 -22.56 -4.22 -0.26
CA CYS A 58 -21.33 -4.88 0.15
C CYS A 58 -20.16 -3.90 0.26
N CYS A 59 -19.22 -4.18 1.15
CA CYS A 59 -17.98 -3.43 1.24
C CYS A 59 -16.97 -3.91 0.19
N TRP A 60 -16.16 -2.99 -0.30
CA TRP A 60 -15.15 -3.30 -1.31
C TRP A 60 -13.87 -2.51 -1.08
N LEU A 61 -12.74 -3.16 -1.24
CA LEU A 61 -11.43 -2.54 -1.27
C LEU A 61 -10.65 -3.09 -2.45
N GLY A 62 -10.39 -2.24 -3.43
CA GLY A 62 -9.56 -2.57 -4.59
C GLY A 62 -8.35 -1.67 -4.64
N LEU A 63 -7.17 -2.25 -4.77
CA LEU A 63 -5.90 -1.54 -4.88
C LEU A 63 -5.12 -2.08 -6.07
N GLY A 64 -4.65 -1.19 -6.92
CA GLY A 64 -3.81 -1.57 -8.06
C GLY A 64 -2.65 -0.61 -8.20
N LEU A 65 -1.54 -1.12 -8.71
CA LEU A 65 -0.37 -0.31 -9.06
C LEU A 65 -0.10 -0.49 -10.54
N VAL A 66 -0.07 0.60 -11.28
CA VAL A 66 0.13 0.61 -12.72
C VAL A 66 1.25 1.57 -13.09
N ARG A 67 1.89 1.33 -14.23
CA ARG A 67 2.94 2.18 -14.76
C ARG A 67 2.45 2.88 -16.01
N LYS A 68 2.41 4.21 -15.98
CA LYS A 68 1.96 5.03 -17.12
C LYS A 68 3.11 5.52 -17.97
N ALA A 69 4.27 5.70 -17.39
CA ALA A 69 5.50 6.14 -18.04
C ALA A 69 6.69 5.53 -17.30
N GLU A 70 7.88 5.68 -17.83
CA GLU A 70 9.09 5.06 -17.28
C GLU A 70 9.28 5.34 -15.78
N ARG A 71 8.91 6.54 -15.31
CA ARG A 71 9.03 6.95 -13.90
C ARG A 71 7.69 7.34 -13.28
N ASP A 72 6.58 6.99 -13.92
CA ASP A 72 5.25 7.35 -13.45
C ASP A 72 4.49 6.11 -13.02
N LEU A 73 4.54 5.82 -11.70
CA LEU A 73 3.74 4.79 -11.07
C LEU A 73 2.48 5.44 -10.52
N SER A 74 1.33 4.92 -10.88
CA SER A 74 0.03 5.40 -10.43
C SER A 74 -0.73 4.31 -9.72
N GLN A 75 -1.53 4.70 -8.72
CA GLN A 75 -2.40 3.78 -7.99
C GLN A 75 -3.80 3.84 -8.56
N LEU A 76 -4.44 2.67 -8.63
CA LEU A 76 -5.86 2.54 -8.85
C LEU A 76 -6.50 2.17 -7.51
N GLU A 77 -7.39 3.02 -7.02
CA GLU A 77 -8.07 2.80 -5.75
C GLU A 77 -9.57 2.85 -5.95
N ALA A 78 -10.27 1.87 -5.40
CA ALA A 78 -11.72 1.87 -5.36
C ALA A 78 -12.16 1.30 -4.02
N VAL A 79 -12.75 2.14 -3.18
CA VAL A 79 -13.11 1.77 -1.81
C VAL A 79 -14.55 2.13 -1.53
N HIS A 80 -15.31 1.19 -0.99
CA HIS A 80 -16.67 1.42 -0.53
C HIS A 80 -16.91 0.68 0.79
N GLY A 81 -17.36 1.43 1.80
CA GLY A 81 -17.69 0.89 3.11
C GLY A 81 -17.21 1.79 4.24
N ASN A 82 -17.64 1.51 5.46
CA ASN A 82 -17.15 2.23 6.62
C ASN A 82 -15.83 1.64 7.13
N VAL A 83 -15.09 2.44 7.86
CA VAL A 83 -13.74 2.09 8.34
C VAL A 83 -13.74 0.80 9.15
N GLY A 84 -14.69 0.64 10.06
CA GLY A 84 -14.75 -0.55 10.92
C GLY A 84 -14.98 -1.85 10.13
N THR A 85 -15.91 -1.82 9.19
CA THR A 85 -16.22 -2.99 8.34
C THR A 85 -15.06 -3.31 7.40
N LEU A 86 -14.44 -2.28 6.82
CA LEU A 86 -13.27 -2.44 5.96
C LEU A 86 -12.08 -3.01 6.74
N ALA A 87 -11.85 -2.53 7.94
CA ALA A 87 -10.79 -3.04 8.81
C ALA A 87 -11.01 -4.51 9.15
N ARG A 88 -12.25 -4.91 9.47
CA ARG A 88 -12.61 -6.31 9.73
C ARG A 88 -12.37 -7.18 8.50
N MET A 89 -12.77 -6.70 7.33
CA MET A 89 -12.54 -7.39 6.05
C MET A 89 -11.05 -7.66 5.82
N VAL A 90 -10.21 -6.65 6.03
CA VAL A 90 -8.76 -6.78 5.89
C VAL A 90 -8.20 -7.75 6.92
N ALA A 91 -8.63 -7.67 8.19
CA ALA A 91 -8.18 -8.57 9.24
C ALA A 91 -8.55 -10.04 8.94
N GLU A 92 -9.75 -10.28 8.45
CA GLU A 92 -10.17 -11.63 8.04
C GLU A 92 -9.36 -12.14 6.85
N ALA A 93 -9.08 -11.28 5.87
CA ALA A 93 -8.24 -11.63 4.71
C ALA A 93 -6.82 -11.99 5.15
N MET A 94 -6.24 -11.22 6.07
CA MET A 94 -4.92 -11.49 6.64
C MET A 94 -4.89 -12.84 7.39
N ASN A 95 -5.94 -13.13 8.12
CA ASN A 95 -6.05 -14.38 8.88
C ASN A 95 -6.19 -15.61 7.96
N CYS A 96 -6.86 -15.46 6.85
CA CYS A 96 -7.07 -16.55 5.87
C CYS A 96 -5.93 -16.70 4.88
N ASN A 97 -5.12 -15.67 4.67
CA ASN A 97 -4.04 -15.65 3.68
C ASN A 97 -2.76 -15.07 4.28
N PRO A 98 -1.80 -15.93 4.66
CA PRO A 98 -0.53 -15.47 5.24
C PRO A 98 0.27 -14.53 4.34
N GLY A 99 0.15 -14.67 3.03
CA GLY A 99 0.79 -13.77 2.07
C GLY A 99 0.24 -12.36 2.15
N LEU A 100 -1.09 -12.21 2.26
CA LEU A 100 -1.72 -10.90 2.45
C LEU A 100 -1.33 -10.28 3.79
N GLU A 101 -1.22 -11.08 4.84
CA GLU A 101 -0.74 -10.59 6.14
C GLU A 101 0.64 -9.95 6.02
N LYS A 102 1.56 -10.61 5.31
CA LYS A 102 2.90 -10.06 5.05
C LYS A 102 2.85 -8.72 4.29
N VAL A 103 1.99 -8.63 3.29
CA VAL A 103 1.81 -7.41 2.49
C VAL A 103 1.37 -6.25 3.40
N PHE A 104 0.36 -6.44 4.22
CA PHE A 104 -0.15 -5.39 5.10
C PHE A 104 0.84 -5.00 6.19
N LEU A 105 1.52 -5.96 6.80
CA LEU A 105 2.54 -5.68 7.82
C LEU A 105 3.71 -4.87 7.22
N LEU A 106 4.18 -5.26 6.05
CA LEU A 106 5.23 -4.53 5.34
C LEU A 106 4.77 -3.12 4.95
N ALA A 107 3.54 -2.99 4.47
CA ALA A 107 2.97 -1.69 4.10
C ALA A 107 2.94 -0.72 5.29
N PHE A 108 2.56 -1.19 6.48
CA PHE A 108 2.59 -0.38 7.71
C PHE A 108 4.00 0.05 8.07
N ALA A 109 4.98 -0.84 7.94
CA ALA A 109 6.38 -0.52 8.21
C ALA A 109 6.91 0.54 7.25
N MET A 110 6.60 0.41 5.96
CA MET A 110 6.97 1.40 4.94
C MET A 110 6.33 2.76 5.19
N LYS A 111 5.05 2.77 5.55
CA LYS A 111 4.32 4.00 5.86
C LYS A 111 4.92 4.73 7.06
N ARG A 112 5.30 4.01 8.12
CA ARG A 112 5.98 4.58 9.29
C ARG A 112 7.28 5.26 8.92
N SER A 113 8.06 4.64 8.04
CA SER A 113 9.33 5.18 7.55
C SER A 113 9.12 6.50 6.80
N MET A 114 8.10 6.57 5.96
CA MET A 114 7.74 7.79 5.22
C MET A 114 7.32 8.93 6.15
N TYR A 115 6.55 8.64 7.21
CA TYR A 115 6.14 9.64 8.20
C TYR A 115 7.31 10.22 8.96
N LYS A 116 8.27 9.40 9.35
CA LYS A 116 9.47 9.87 10.05
C LYS A 116 10.32 10.80 9.21
N GLN A 117 10.43 10.54 7.92
CA GLN A 117 11.14 11.41 6.98
C GLN A 117 10.45 12.77 6.85
N ALA A 118 9.13 12.79 6.73
CA ALA A 118 8.35 14.03 6.63
C ALA A 118 8.48 14.89 7.89
N GLU A 119 8.42 14.30 9.09
CA GLU A 119 8.60 15.00 10.36
C GLU A 119 10.00 15.60 10.50
N THR A 120 11.01 14.91 9.99
CA THR A 120 12.40 15.39 10.02
C THR A 120 12.59 16.59 9.09
N GLU A 121 11.99 16.57 7.91
CA GLU A 121 12.02 17.67 6.95
C GLU A 121 11.31 18.92 7.50
N ASP A 122 10.14 18.73 8.12
CA ASP A 122 9.40 19.84 8.74
C ASP A 122 10.18 20.48 9.90
N ASN A 123 10.88 19.69 10.69
CA ASN A 123 11.71 20.18 11.79
C ASN A 123 12.95 20.95 11.29
N GLU A 124 13.53 20.55 10.18
CA GLU A 124 14.65 21.25 9.56
C GLU A 124 14.22 22.64 9.05
N ASP A 125 13.06 22.73 8.45
CA ASP A 125 12.49 24.00 7.98
C ASP A 125 12.21 24.97 9.14
N ASP A 126 11.72 24.46 10.26
CA ASP A 126 11.49 25.27 11.47
C ASP A 126 12.78 25.80 12.09
N GLU A 127 13.86 25.02 12.06
CA GLU A 127 15.17 25.44 12.54
C GLU A 127 15.76 26.57 11.68
N ASP A 128 15.65 26.47 10.36
CA ASP A 128 16.10 27.50 9.44
C ASP A 128 15.32 28.81 9.63
N TYR A 129 14.03 28.73 9.95
CA TYR A 129 13.19 29.89 10.21
C TYR A 129 13.62 30.66 11.47
N ASN A 130 14.02 29.95 12.51
CA ASN A 130 14.50 30.56 13.76
C ASN A 130 15.86 31.24 13.61
N GLU A 131 16.72 30.79 12.71
CA GLU A 131 18.00 31.44 12.43
C GLU A 131 17.84 32.79 11.70
N GLU A 132 16.81 32.95 10.88
CA GLU A 132 16.54 34.19 10.14
C GLU A 132 15.99 35.31 11.03
N GLU A 133 15.41 35.05 12.19
CA GLU A 133 14.89 36.03 13.13
C GLU A 133 16.00 36.70 14.02
N GLU A 134 17.17 36.09 14.08
CA GLU A 134 18.30 36.66 14.81
C GLU A 134 19.16 37.59 13.92
#